data_f918f91eee38d0216539e87c43a3893e
#
_entry.id   f918f91eee38d0216539e87c43a3893e
#
_cell.length_a   1.000
_cell.length_b   1.000
_cell.length_c   1.000
_cell.angle_alpha   90.00
_cell.angle_beta   90.00
_cell.angle_gamma   90.00
#
_symmetry.space_group_name_H-M   'P 1'
#
loop_
_entity.id
_entity.type
_entity.pdbx_description
1 polymer ?
#
loop_
_entity_poly.entity_id
_entity_poly.type
_entity_poly.pdbx_seq_one_letter_code
_entity_poly.pdbx_strand_id
1 'polypeptide(L)'
;ILTTLLQLDTAVEMFASDKNIIKNLSLVASCDLFIGSDSVFKTMASMLKKPTIVLHQDIKNNFRDRVFIEPYVKSKIMDVFKYKNFNKTDMKSALEFISNTMKLRLNLL
;
A
#
# COMPACT_ATOMS: atom_id res chain seq x y z
N ILE A 1 5.24 11.94 -0.96
CA ILE A 1 4.11 11.04 -1.24
C ILE A 1 2.77 11.70 -0.95
N LEU A 2 2.60 12.23 0.24
CA LEU A 2 1.33 12.86 0.62
C LEU A 2 0.94 14.00 -0.33
N THR A 3 1.89 14.85 -0.69
CA THR A 3 1.64 15.95 -1.63
C THR A 3 1.17 15.43 -2.98
N THR A 4 1.80 14.37 -3.48
CA THR A 4 1.42 13.75 -4.75
C THR A 4 0.01 13.17 -4.68
N LEU A 5 -0.34 12.50 -3.57
CA LEU A 5 -1.65 11.91 -3.37
C LEU A 5 -2.74 12.97 -3.28
N LEU A 6 -2.47 14.09 -2.61
CA LEU A 6 -3.43 15.20 -2.51
C LEU A 6 -3.73 15.82 -3.87
N GLN A 7 -2.78 15.80 -4.81
CA GLN A 7 -3.01 16.28 -6.18
C GLN A 7 -4.01 15.43 -6.95
N LEU A 8 -4.35 14.24 -6.47
CA LEU A 8 -5.36 13.37 -7.06
C LEU A 8 -6.78 13.69 -6.59
N ASP A 9 -6.96 14.76 -5.83
CA ASP A 9 -8.26 15.14 -5.26
C ASP A 9 -8.87 14.01 -4.43
N THR A 10 -8.04 13.39 -3.60
CA THR A 10 -8.37 12.24 -2.79
C THR A 10 -8.11 12.55 -1.33
N ALA A 11 -9.05 12.20 -0.45
CA ALA A 11 -8.85 12.33 0.99
C ALA A 11 -7.83 11.30 1.47
N VAL A 12 -6.75 11.76 2.11
CA VAL A 12 -5.66 10.91 2.58
C VAL A 12 -5.52 11.02 4.09
N GLU A 13 -5.56 9.88 4.76
CA GLU A 13 -5.30 9.76 6.19
C GLU A 13 -3.95 9.08 6.42
N MET A 14 -3.16 9.63 7.34
CA MET A 14 -1.87 9.06 7.71
C MET A 14 -1.86 8.67 9.18
N PHE A 15 -1.37 7.46 9.47
CA PHE A 15 -1.28 6.97 10.85
C PHE A 15 0.10 6.41 11.22
N ALA A 16 1.11 6.63 10.39
CA ALA A 16 2.44 6.06 10.59
C ALA A 16 3.09 6.46 11.92
N SER A 17 2.79 7.63 12.44
CA SER A 17 3.34 8.14 13.69
C SER A 17 2.46 7.88 14.92
N ASP A 18 1.26 7.36 14.73
CA ASP A 18 0.34 7.09 15.84
C ASP A 18 0.58 5.68 16.38
N LYS A 19 0.80 5.59 17.69
CA LYS A 19 1.04 4.32 18.37
C LYS A 19 -0.25 3.64 18.85
N ASN A 20 -1.40 4.29 18.69
CA ASN A 20 -2.68 3.70 19.07
C ASN A 20 -3.11 2.69 18.02
N ILE A 21 -2.92 1.41 18.33
CA ILE A 21 -3.18 0.33 17.38
C ILE A 21 -4.67 0.23 17.02
N ILE A 22 -5.56 0.48 17.98
CA ILE A 22 -7.01 0.42 17.75
C ILE A 22 -7.43 1.50 16.75
N LYS A 23 -6.90 2.71 16.91
CA LYS A 23 -7.16 3.81 15.97
C LYS A 23 -6.65 3.46 14.57
N ASN A 24 -5.45 2.91 14.48
CA ASN A 24 -4.87 2.53 13.18
C ASN A 24 -5.68 1.41 12.51
N LEU A 25 -6.14 0.43 13.27
CA LEU A 25 -6.99 -0.64 12.75
C LEU A 25 -8.33 -0.09 12.27
N SER A 26 -8.91 0.87 12.99
CA SER A 26 -10.15 1.53 12.57
C SER A 26 -9.99 2.28 11.25
N LEU A 27 -8.86 2.96 11.07
CA LEU A 27 -8.54 3.64 9.81
C LEU A 27 -8.42 2.64 8.65
N VAL A 28 -7.74 1.53 8.88
CA VAL A 28 -7.63 0.46 7.87
C VAL A 28 -9.01 -0.08 7.51
N ALA A 29 -9.85 -0.36 8.50
CA ALA A 29 -11.19 -0.91 8.28
C ALA A 29 -12.10 0.06 7.50
N SER A 30 -11.91 1.36 7.65
CA SER A 30 -12.76 2.37 7.02
C SER A 30 -12.20 2.93 5.72
N CYS A 31 -10.98 2.59 5.34
CA CYS A 31 -10.38 3.13 4.13
C CYS A 31 -10.94 2.46 2.86
N ASP A 32 -10.83 3.15 1.74
CA ASP A 32 -11.18 2.62 0.41
C ASP A 32 -9.98 2.01 -0.28
N LEU A 33 -8.77 2.39 0.16
CA LEU A 33 -7.52 1.90 -0.39
C LEU A 33 -6.42 2.12 0.65
N PHE A 34 -5.55 1.13 0.80
CA PHE A 34 -4.41 1.17 1.73
C PHE A 34 -3.11 1.29 0.94
N ILE A 35 -2.22 2.16 1.41
CA ILE A 35 -0.86 2.29 0.88
C ILE A 35 0.11 2.15 2.04
N GLY A 36 1.08 1.27 1.93
CA GLY A 36 2.07 1.14 2.98
C GLY A 36 3.20 0.19 2.65
N SER A 37 4.07 0.01 3.62
CA SER A 37 5.15 -0.98 3.56
C SER A 37 4.63 -2.35 3.99
N ASP A 38 5.51 -3.35 3.96
CA ASP A 38 5.19 -4.70 4.42
C ASP A 38 5.01 -4.71 5.94
N SER A 39 3.77 -4.73 6.40
CA SER A 39 3.40 -4.63 7.81
C SER A 39 2.11 -5.40 8.10
N VAL A 40 1.77 -5.50 9.39
CA VAL A 40 0.52 -6.12 9.80
C VAL A 40 -0.71 -5.36 9.27
N PHE A 41 -0.61 -4.05 9.15
CA PHE A 41 -1.73 -3.24 8.62
C PHE A 41 -1.98 -3.53 7.15
N LYS A 42 -0.93 -3.76 6.36
CA LYS A 42 -1.04 -4.22 4.99
C LYS A 42 -1.80 -5.55 4.92
N THR A 43 -1.43 -6.49 5.77
CA THR A 43 -2.07 -7.80 5.83
C THR A 43 -3.55 -7.66 6.20
N MET A 44 -3.87 -6.84 7.19
CA MET A 44 -5.26 -6.61 7.60
C MET A 44 -6.09 -5.96 6.48
N ALA A 45 -5.54 -4.96 5.80
CA ALA A 45 -6.23 -4.33 4.68
C ALA A 45 -6.56 -5.37 3.60
N SER A 46 -5.61 -6.24 3.30
CA SER A 46 -5.80 -7.29 2.31
C SER A 46 -6.82 -8.33 2.74
N MET A 47 -6.81 -8.73 4.01
CA MET A 47 -7.82 -9.66 4.55
C MET A 47 -9.22 -9.07 4.51
N LEU A 48 -9.34 -7.76 4.67
CA LEU A 48 -10.61 -7.04 4.53
C LEU A 48 -10.99 -6.75 3.08
N LYS A 49 -10.20 -7.26 2.14
CA LYS A 49 -10.39 -7.08 0.69
C LYS A 49 -10.33 -5.63 0.24
N LYS A 50 -9.60 -4.80 0.97
CA LYS A 50 -9.32 -3.42 0.54
C LYS A 50 -8.24 -3.44 -0.53
N PRO A 51 -8.36 -2.67 -1.62
CA PRO A 51 -7.25 -2.50 -2.54
C PRO A 51 -6.02 -2.03 -1.77
N THR A 52 -4.91 -2.73 -1.95
CA THR A 52 -3.69 -2.53 -1.15
C THR A 52 -2.51 -2.31 -2.07
N ILE A 53 -1.82 -1.18 -1.89
CA ILE A 53 -0.57 -0.88 -2.59
C ILE A 53 0.56 -1.02 -1.61
N VAL A 54 1.54 -1.85 -1.92
CA VAL A 54 2.66 -2.16 -1.03
C VAL A 54 3.97 -1.71 -1.65
N LEU A 55 4.73 -0.92 -0.90
CA LEU A 55 6.13 -0.64 -1.22
C LEU A 55 6.97 -1.66 -0.48
N HIS A 56 7.51 -2.63 -1.20
CA HIS A 56 8.16 -3.80 -0.63
C HIS A 56 9.64 -3.80 -0.96
N GLN A 57 10.48 -3.82 0.07
CA GLN A 57 11.91 -3.98 -0.14
C GLN A 57 12.19 -5.39 -0.66
N ASP A 58 12.98 -5.49 -1.72
CA ASP A 58 13.28 -6.76 -2.38
C ASP A 58 14.28 -7.57 -1.54
N ILE A 59 13.80 -8.09 -0.42
CA ILE A 59 14.53 -9.01 0.46
C ILE A 59 13.83 -10.36 0.36
N LYS A 60 14.59 -11.39 0.05
CA LYS A 60 14.02 -12.73 -0.07
C LYS A 60 13.53 -13.25 1.26
N ASN A 61 12.24 -13.45 1.39
CA ASN A 61 11.62 -14.17 2.48
C ASN A 61 10.48 -15.03 1.90
N ASN A 62 10.84 -16.20 1.41
CA ASN A 62 9.91 -17.04 0.66
C ASN A 62 8.65 -17.44 1.43
N PHE A 63 8.79 -17.71 2.73
CA PHE A 63 7.64 -18.07 3.56
C PHE A 63 6.66 -16.91 3.67
N ARG A 64 7.17 -15.73 4.03
CA ARG A 64 6.36 -14.53 4.24
C ARG A 64 5.66 -14.10 2.96
N ASP A 65 6.38 -14.12 1.84
CA ASP A 65 5.82 -13.74 0.55
C ASP A 65 4.72 -14.70 0.11
N ARG A 66 4.90 -16.01 0.31
CA ARG A 66 3.88 -17.01 -0.05
C ARG A 66 2.61 -16.89 0.78
N VAL A 67 2.71 -16.47 2.03
CA VAL A 67 1.55 -16.42 2.92
C VAL A 67 0.86 -15.07 2.88
N PHE A 68 1.65 -13.97 2.87
CA PHE A 68 1.11 -12.63 3.13
C PHE A 68 1.11 -11.71 1.90
N ILE A 69 1.66 -12.15 0.78
CA ILE A 69 1.74 -11.34 -0.43
C ILE A 69 1.13 -12.06 -1.64
N GLU A 70 1.67 -13.21 -2.01
CA GLU A 70 1.28 -13.88 -3.24
C GLU A 70 -0.22 -14.18 -3.38
N PRO A 71 -0.93 -14.66 -2.33
CA PRO A 71 -2.36 -14.93 -2.46
C PRO A 71 -3.17 -13.67 -2.78
N TYR A 72 -2.78 -12.54 -2.23
CA TYR A 72 -3.49 -11.28 -2.44
C TYR A 72 -3.16 -10.64 -3.78
N VAL A 73 -1.94 -10.86 -4.29
CA VAL A 73 -1.58 -10.46 -5.65
C VAL A 73 -2.36 -11.28 -6.67
N LYS A 74 -2.46 -12.58 -6.47
CA LYS A 74 -3.22 -13.48 -7.35
C LYS A 74 -4.70 -13.10 -7.40
N SER A 75 -5.29 -12.73 -6.27
CA SER A 75 -6.69 -12.32 -6.21
C SER A 75 -6.93 -10.88 -6.63
N LYS A 76 -5.89 -10.17 -7.06
CA LYS A 76 -5.93 -8.78 -7.54
C LYS A 76 -6.34 -7.77 -6.46
N ILE A 77 -6.13 -8.09 -5.20
CA ILE A 77 -6.34 -7.19 -4.07
C ILE A 77 -5.10 -6.32 -3.85
N MET A 78 -3.92 -6.89 -4.05
CA MET A 78 -2.64 -6.25 -3.73
C MET A 78 -1.84 -5.97 -4.99
N ASP A 79 -1.29 -4.76 -5.07
CA ASP A 79 -0.30 -4.34 -6.06
C ASP A 79 1.00 -4.03 -5.34
N VAL A 80 2.10 -4.61 -5.80
CA VAL A 80 3.39 -4.53 -5.11
C VAL A 80 4.42 -3.82 -5.98
N PHE A 81 5.05 -2.80 -5.40
CA PHE A 81 6.23 -2.16 -5.98
C PHE A 81 7.45 -2.63 -5.21
N LYS A 82 8.37 -3.32 -5.87
CA LYS A 82 9.60 -3.82 -5.24
C LYS A 82 10.76 -2.86 -5.50
N TYR A 83 11.55 -2.61 -4.49
CA TYR A 83 12.76 -1.79 -4.58
C TYR A 83 13.91 -2.45 -3.82
N LYS A 84 15.15 -2.18 -4.25
CA LYS A 84 16.36 -2.68 -3.55
C LYS A 84 16.89 -1.63 -2.59
N ASN A 85 17.26 -0.48 -3.12
CA ASN A 85 17.77 0.65 -2.35
C ASN A 85 16.92 1.86 -2.70
N PHE A 86 16.26 2.46 -1.71
CA PHE A 86 15.30 3.53 -1.99
C PHE A 86 16.04 4.84 -2.28
N ASN A 87 16.43 5.04 -3.52
CA ASN A 87 17.09 6.23 -4.04
C ASN A 87 16.09 7.15 -4.75
N LYS A 88 16.56 8.26 -5.34
CA LYS A 88 15.69 9.22 -6.03
C LYS A 88 14.94 8.62 -7.21
N THR A 89 15.59 7.72 -7.96
CA THR A 89 14.96 7.06 -9.09
C THR A 89 13.85 6.12 -8.62
N ASP A 90 14.11 5.33 -7.59
CA ASP A 90 13.11 4.43 -6.99
C ASP A 90 11.94 5.21 -6.42
N MET A 91 12.20 6.36 -5.77
CA MET A 91 11.16 7.23 -5.24
C MET A 91 10.24 7.73 -6.34
N LYS A 92 10.80 8.22 -7.45
CA LYS A 92 10.03 8.68 -8.60
C LYS A 92 9.17 7.57 -9.19
N SER A 93 9.76 6.39 -9.40
CA SER A 93 9.05 5.23 -9.92
C SER A 93 7.95 4.77 -8.99
N ALA A 94 8.19 4.78 -7.68
CA ALA A 94 7.18 4.43 -6.68
C ALA A 94 6.01 5.42 -6.69
N LEU A 95 6.26 6.71 -6.80
CA LEU A 95 5.21 7.72 -6.88
C LEU A 95 4.36 7.55 -8.14
N GLU A 96 4.98 7.26 -9.27
CA GLU A 96 4.26 7.00 -10.51
C GLU A 96 3.40 5.73 -10.38
N PHE A 97 3.96 4.67 -9.81
CA PHE A 97 3.25 3.42 -9.58
C PHE A 97 2.04 3.64 -8.68
N ILE A 98 2.20 4.33 -7.55
CA ILE A 98 1.12 4.64 -6.61
C ILE A 98 0.03 5.43 -7.33
N SER A 99 0.41 6.50 -8.03
CA SER A 99 -0.53 7.38 -8.71
C SER A 99 -1.37 6.63 -9.76
N ASN A 100 -0.70 5.85 -10.60
CA ASN A 100 -1.38 5.10 -11.67
C ASN A 100 -2.28 4.00 -11.08
N THR A 101 -1.80 3.30 -10.07
CA THR A 101 -2.56 2.22 -9.43
C THR A 101 -3.79 2.76 -8.70
N MET A 102 -3.65 3.89 -8.00
CA MET A 102 -4.79 4.54 -7.35
C MET A 102 -5.88 4.93 -8.35
N LYS A 103 -5.49 5.54 -9.47
CA LYS A 103 -6.44 5.93 -10.51
C LYS A 103 -7.20 4.71 -11.03
N LEU A 104 -6.49 3.62 -11.26
CA LEU A 104 -7.08 2.38 -11.75
C LEU A 104 -8.03 1.77 -10.70
N ARG A 105 -7.57 1.63 -9.45
CA ARG A 105 -8.32 0.97 -8.39
C ARG A 105 -9.54 1.75 -7.91
N LEU A 106 -9.45 3.08 -7.92
CA LEU A 106 -10.53 3.96 -7.46
C LEU A 106 -11.34 4.55 -8.62
N ASN A 107 -11.07 4.15 -9.85
CA ASN A 107 -11.74 4.65 -11.05
C ASN A 107 -11.67 6.20 -11.16
N LEU A 108 -10.49 6.76 -10.90
CA LEU A 108 -10.25 8.21 -10.96
C LEU A 108 -9.75 8.69 -12.33
N LEU A 109 -9.99 7.95 -13.37
CA LEU A 109 -9.57 8.29 -14.73
C LEU A 109 -10.44 9.36 -15.37
#